data_16da520ec732a37a842a74ec08538e83
#
_entry.id   16da520ec732a37a842a74ec08538e83
#
_cell.length_a   1.000
_cell.length_b   1.000
_cell.length_c   1.000
_cell.angle_alpha   90.00
_cell.angle_beta   90.00
_cell.angle_gamma   90.00
#
_symmetry.space_group_name_H-M   'P 1'
#
loop_
_entity.id
_entity.type
_entity.pdbx_description
1 polymer ?
#
loop_
_entity_poly.entity_id
_entity_poly.type
_entity_poly.pdbx_seq_one_letter_code
_entity_poly.pdbx_strand_id
1 'polypeptide(L)'
;MVHRVADCGFANAYVVEERHGILVIDPGSRGAADKIESLVTDGLGKSMEEVMFIAATHFHIDHINGLGRLLSRCPPATKVIFHHRVRDYLDGKRKLTPMRNWLSGCLPVAIASLKYVQGIRDISFGISGIPLPLLNGLCRIGFSRQRVTFIGGDGRWRYGFGFGDWEIIETPGHTEDSISFYNSGSGDLVSGDFILGYESCGKGKVARFYWDREVLMRTFVRIRNEIKAANIYPGHGDAIHSPGNALPGVQPLTL
;
A
#
# COMPACT_ATOMS: atom_id res chain seq x y z
N MET A 1 5.47 -5.63 14.91
CA MET A 1 6.67 -5.66 14.03
C MET A 1 6.23 -5.70 12.58
N VAL A 2 6.97 -5.04 11.66
CA VAL A 2 6.65 -5.04 10.22
C VAL A 2 7.55 -6.01 9.49
N HIS A 3 6.96 -6.96 8.77
CA HIS A 3 7.66 -7.96 7.96
C HIS A 3 7.35 -7.71 6.49
N ARG A 4 8.40 -7.50 5.67
CA ARG A 4 8.24 -7.48 4.22
C ARG A 4 8.11 -8.90 3.70
N VAL A 5 7.11 -9.16 2.89
CA VAL A 5 6.95 -10.45 2.20
C VAL A 5 7.93 -10.51 1.02
N ALA A 6 8.75 -11.55 0.97
CA ALA A 6 9.74 -11.69 -0.10
C ALA A 6 9.08 -12.01 -1.44
N ASP A 7 9.66 -11.48 -2.51
CA ASP A 7 9.38 -11.85 -3.90
C ASP A 7 7.89 -11.76 -4.32
N CYS A 8 7.18 -10.72 -3.87
CA CYS A 8 5.76 -10.53 -4.11
C CYS A 8 5.37 -10.02 -5.51
N GLY A 9 6.34 -9.87 -6.42
CA GLY A 9 6.13 -9.28 -7.73
C GLY A 9 6.41 -7.78 -7.75
N PHE A 10 5.57 -6.97 -8.42
CA PHE A 10 5.89 -5.56 -8.65
C PHE A 10 5.82 -4.70 -7.39
N ALA A 11 4.80 -4.86 -6.57
CA ALA A 11 4.65 -4.10 -5.32
C ALA A 11 5.07 -4.93 -4.10
N ASN A 12 5.52 -4.24 -3.07
CA ASN A 12 5.81 -4.84 -1.77
C ASN A 12 4.51 -5.13 -1.02
N ALA A 13 4.44 -6.29 -0.39
CA ALA A 13 3.42 -6.64 0.59
C ALA A 13 4.04 -6.69 1.99
N TYR A 14 3.26 -6.30 2.99
CA TYR A 14 3.71 -6.26 4.37
C TYR A 14 2.75 -7.02 5.29
N VAL A 15 3.33 -7.78 6.22
CA VAL A 15 2.64 -8.40 7.34
C VAL A 15 3.04 -7.63 8.60
N VAL A 16 2.08 -7.03 9.26
CA VAL A 16 2.28 -6.33 10.53
C VAL A 16 1.77 -7.23 11.64
N GLU A 17 2.69 -7.67 12.48
CA GLU A 17 2.39 -8.50 13.64
C GLU A 17 2.25 -7.61 14.88
N GLU A 18 1.11 -7.74 15.55
CA GLU A 18 0.81 -7.14 16.85
C GLU A 18 0.40 -8.23 17.86
N ARG A 19 0.39 -7.88 19.13
CA ARG A 19 0.02 -8.82 20.21
C ARG A 19 -1.35 -9.48 20.00
N HIS A 20 -2.27 -8.78 19.37
CA HIS A 20 -3.67 -9.18 19.28
C HIS A 20 -4.09 -9.63 17.87
N GLY A 21 -3.17 -9.73 16.93
CA GLY A 21 -3.47 -10.20 15.58
C GLY A 21 -2.54 -9.66 14.51
N ILE A 22 -2.94 -9.86 13.28
CA ILE A 22 -2.17 -9.55 12.08
C ILE A 22 -2.96 -8.57 11.20
N LEU A 23 -2.23 -7.57 10.68
CA LEU A 23 -2.65 -6.71 9.58
C LEU A 23 -1.79 -7.02 8.37
N VAL A 24 -2.40 -7.27 7.22
CA VAL A 24 -1.70 -7.37 5.93
C VAL A 24 -1.94 -6.09 5.14
N ILE A 25 -0.87 -5.48 4.62
CA ILE A 25 -0.95 -4.25 3.82
C ILE A 25 -0.43 -4.57 2.41
N ASP A 26 -1.20 -4.14 1.40
CA ASP A 26 -0.91 -4.31 -0.01
C ASP A 26 -0.67 -5.78 -0.40
N PRO A 27 -1.72 -6.61 -0.47
CA PRO A 27 -1.58 -8.05 -0.76
C PRO A 27 -1.11 -8.36 -2.19
N GLY A 28 -0.64 -7.34 -2.92
CA GLY A 28 0.15 -7.46 -4.13
C GLY A 28 -0.55 -8.18 -5.29
N SER A 29 0.20 -9.03 -5.98
CA SER A 29 -0.26 -9.88 -7.07
C SER A 29 -1.02 -11.11 -6.57
N ARG A 30 -1.55 -11.93 -7.48
CA ARG A 30 -2.20 -13.21 -7.10
C ARG A 30 -1.23 -14.18 -6.43
N GLY A 31 0.06 -14.14 -6.80
CA GLY A 31 1.11 -14.95 -6.19
C GLY A 31 1.49 -14.49 -4.78
N ALA A 32 1.35 -13.20 -4.49
CA ALA A 32 1.63 -12.65 -3.18
C ALA A 32 0.79 -13.28 -2.06
N ALA A 33 -0.47 -13.63 -2.34
CA ALA A 33 -1.34 -14.27 -1.36
C ALA A 33 -0.77 -15.60 -0.82
N ASP A 34 -0.11 -16.41 -1.67
CA ASP A 34 0.51 -17.66 -1.26
C ASP A 34 1.74 -17.40 -0.38
N LYS A 35 2.52 -16.38 -0.72
CA LYS A 35 3.73 -15.99 0.02
C LYS A 35 3.42 -15.34 1.36
N ILE A 36 2.33 -14.56 1.42
CA ILE A 36 1.82 -13.98 2.68
C ILE A 36 1.39 -15.09 3.63
N GLU A 37 0.63 -16.08 3.14
CA GLU A 37 0.23 -17.24 3.96
C GLU A 37 1.46 -17.98 4.48
N SER A 38 2.42 -18.34 3.61
CA SER A 38 3.66 -19.00 4.04
C SER A 38 4.46 -18.16 5.06
N LEU A 39 4.54 -16.85 4.89
CA LEU A 39 5.18 -16.00 5.89
C LEU A 39 4.44 -16.07 7.23
N VAL A 40 3.10 -15.98 7.23
CA VAL A 40 2.30 -16.03 8.46
C VAL A 40 2.43 -17.40 9.13
N THR A 41 2.26 -18.50 8.36
CA THR A 41 2.23 -19.86 8.94
C THR A 41 3.61 -20.42 9.22
N ASP A 42 4.49 -20.41 8.23
CA ASP A 42 5.79 -21.08 8.30
C ASP A 42 6.87 -20.15 8.87
N GLY A 43 6.80 -18.86 8.52
CA GLY A 43 7.79 -17.87 8.94
C GLY A 43 7.56 -17.34 10.35
N LEU A 44 6.31 -17.03 10.70
CA LEU A 44 5.97 -16.43 12.00
C LEU A 44 5.36 -17.44 12.98
N GLY A 45 5.04 -18.66 12.54
CA GLY A 45 4.39 -19.69 13.36
C GLY A 45 2.98 -19.29 13.83
N LYS A 46 2.29 -18.43 13.02
CA LYS A 46 0.97 -17.91 13.32
C LYS A 46 -0.10 -18.60 12.49
N SER A 47 -1.37 -18.37 12.82
CA SER A 47 -2.49 -18.86 12.04
C SER A 47 -3.08 -17.75 11.16
N MET A 48 -3.61 -18.13 9.98
CA MET A 48 -4.41 -17.22 9.17
C MET A 48 -5.68 -16.73 9.89
N GLU A 49 -6.13 -17.46 10.90
CA GLU A 49 -7.22 -17.05 11.81
C GLU A 49 -6.89 -15.79 12.62
N GLU A 50 -5.60 -15.45 12.77
CA GLU A 50 -5.15 -14.25 13.46
C GLU A 50 -5.18 -12.99 12.57
N VAL A 51 -5.47 -13.14 11.26
CA VAL A 51 -5.54 -11.98 10.35
C VAL A 51 -6.84 -11.20 10.59
N MET A 52 -6.71 -10.08 11.27
CA MET A 52 -7.83 -9.18 11.60
C MET A 52 -8.18 -8.25 10.43
N PHE A 53 -7.15 -7.74 9.77
CA PHE A 53 -7.29 -6.75 8.70
C PHE A 53 -6.44 -7.08 7.49
N ILE A 54 -6.98 -6.81 6.31
CA ILE A 54 -6.24 -6.70 5.06
C ILE A 54 -6.51 -5.30 4.52
N ALA A 55 -5.47 -4.55 4.21
CA ALA A 55 -5.60 -3.17 3.80
C ALA A 55 -4.89 -2.91 2.47
N ALA A 56 -5.34 -1.92 1.72
CA ALA A 56 -4.61 -1.42 0.58
C ALA A 56 -4.27 0.06 0.79
N THR A 57 -3.03 0.43 0.47
CA THR A 57 -2.59 1.83 0.51
C THR A 57 -3.29 2.65 -0.56
N HIS A 58 -3.62 2.06 -1.71
CA HIS A 58 -4.39 2.67 -2.79
C HIS A 58 -4.92 1.59 -3.76
N PHE A 59 -5.81 1.98 -4.67
CA PHE A 59 -6.54 1.04 -5.53
C PHE A 59 -5.84 0.76 -6.87
N HIS A 60 -4.50 0.53 -6.86
CA HIS A 60 -3.78 0.07 -8.04
C HIS A 60 -3.67 -1.45 -8.08
N ILE A 61 -3.65 -1.97 -9.29
CA ILE A 61 -3.73 -3.40 -9.58
C ILE A 61 -2.63 -4.23 -8.94
N ASP A 62 -1.42 -3.70 -8.86
CA ASP A 62 -0.25 -4.35 -8.27
C ASP A 62 -0.25 -4.37 -6.74
N HIS A 63 -1.13 -3.56 -6.10
CA HIS A 63 -1.33 -3.54 -4.65
C HIS A 63 -2.53 -4.37 -4.19
N ILE A 64 -3.58 -4.53 -5.03
CA ILE A 64 -4.86 -5.11 -4.58
C ILE A 64 -5.20 -6.48 -5.16
N ASN A 65 -4.47 -6.97 -6.16
CA ASN A 65 -4.93 -8.12 -6.96
C ASN A 65 -4.92 -9.46 -6.20
N GLY A 66 -4.05 -9.59 -5.20
CA GLY A 66 -3.99 -10.75 -4.31
C GLY A 66 -5.07 -10.76 -3.24
N LEU A 67 -5.76 -9.62 -3.01
CA LEU A 67 -6.64 -9.42 -1.87
C LEU A 67 -7.78 -10.44 -1.79
N GLY A 68 -8.50 -10.67 -2.88
CA GLY A 68 -9.62 -11.62 -2.89
C GLY A 68 -9.16 -13.06 -2.60
N ARG A 69 -8.00 -13.46 -3.13
CA ARG A 69 -7.40 -14.78 -2.87
C ARG A 69 -6.94 -14.92 -1.42
N LEU A 70 -6.30 -13.88 -0.87
CA LEU A 70 -5.87 -13.88 0.52
C LEU A 70 -7.08 -13.92 1.46
N LEU A 71 -8.08 -13.07 1.19
CA LEU A 71 -9.29 -12.97 2.00
C LEU A 71 -10.07 -14.28 2.07
N SER A 72 -10.01 -15.14 1.03
CA SER A 72 -10.65 -16.46 1.03
C SER A 72 -9.99 -17.46 1.99
N ARG A 73 -8.79 -17.16 2.50
CA ARG A 73 -8.03 -17.98 3.45
C ARG A 73 -8.11 -17.45 4.88
N CYS A 74 -8.70 -16.28 5.06
CA CYS A 74 -8.87 -15.63 6.35
C CYS A 74 -10.28 -15.85 6.90
N PRO A 75 -10.47 -15.77 8.23
CA PRO A 75 -11.76 -15.95 8.85
C PRO A 75 -12.81 -14.95 8.30
N PRO A 76 -14.11 -15.28 8.39
CA PRO A 76 -15.18 -14.38 7.95
C PRO A 76 -15.17 -13.00 8.64
N ALA A 77 -14.60 -12.92 9.84
CA ALA A 77 -14.48 -11.69 10.61
C ALA A 77 -13.43 -10.72 10.10
N THR A 78 -12.44 -11.20 9.30
CA THR A 78 -11.38 -10.34 8.73
C THR A 78 -11.99 -9.21 7.92
N LYS A 79 -11.61 -7.98 8.21
CA LYS A 79 -12.07 -6.78 7.51
C LYS A 79 -11.07 -6.31 6.47
N VAL A 80 -11.59 -5.77 5.37
CA VAL A 80 -10.79 -5.12 4.34
C VAL A 80 -10.89 -3.61 4.51
N ILE A 81 -9.75 -2.93 4.54
CA ILE A 81 -9.68 -1.47 4.70
C ILE A 81 -9.31 -0.82 3.37
N PHE A 82 -10.16 0.11 2.93
CA PHE A 82 -9.91 1.00 1.81
C PHE A 82 -10.18 2.46 2.20
N HIS A 83 -9.54 3.37 1.49
CA HIS A 83 -9.95 4.77 1.52
C HIS A 83 -11.38 4.95 0.96
N HIS A 84 -12.14 5.92 1.45
CA HIS A 84 -13.55 6.11 1.07
C HIS A 84 -13.77 6.34 -0.44
N ARG A 85 -12.80 6.93 -1.15
CA ARG A 85 -12.83 7.14 -2.61
C ARG A 85 -13.00 5.83 -3.40
N VAL A 86 -12.50 4.73 -2.87
CA VAL A 86 -12.64 3.41 -3.49
C VAL A 86 -14.11 3.00 -3.60
N ARG A 87 -14.97 3.42 -2.66
CA ARG A 87 -16.43 3.22 -2.76
C ARG A 87 -16.97 3.82 -4.04
N ASP A 88 -16.57 5.05 -4.36
CA ASP A 88 -17.04 5.75 -5.56
C ASP A 88 -16.57 5.06 -6.85
N TYR A 89 -15.35 4.50 -6.86
CA TYR A 89 -14.86 3.69 -7.98
C TYR A 89 -15.68 2.42 -8.16
N LEU A 90 -15.96 1.69 -7.07
CA LEU A 90 -16.73 0.45 -7.10
C LEU A 90 -18.22 0.68 -7.44
N ASP A 91 -18.75 1.87 -7.14
CA ASP A 91 -20.12 2.28 -7.46
C ASP A 91 -20.23 2.85 -8.89
N GLY A 92 -19.12 3.00 -9.60
CA GLY A 92 -19.09 3.63 -10.92
C GLY A 92 -19.38 5.14 -10.91
N LYS A 93 -19.42 5.78 -9.73
CA LYS A 93 -19.62 7.23 -9.58
C LYS A 93 -18.39 8.03 -9.99
N ARG A 94 -17.22 7.43 -9.84
CA ARG A 94 -15.92 7.98 -10.25
C ARG A 94 -15.11 6.94 -11.00
N LYS A 95 -14.27 7.40 -11.91
CA LYS A 95 -13.25 6.57 -12.54
C LYS A 95 -11.94 6.73 -11.77
N LEU A 96 -11.14 5.67 -11.73
CA LEU A 96 -9.78 5.77 -11.26
C LEU A 96 -9.03 6.76 -12.15
N THR A 97 -8.42 7.79 -11.55
CA THR A 97 -7.76 8.83 -12.34
C THR A 97 -6.46 8.31 -12.93
N PRO A 98 -6.23 8.49 -14.25
CA PRO A 98 -4.98 8.09 -14.87
C PRO A 98 -3.80 8.84 -14.26
N MET A 99 -2.72 8.12 -13.99
CA MET A 99 -1.48 8.72 -13.49
C MET A 99 -0.79 9.55 -14.57
N ARG A 100 -0.29 10.71 -14.17
CA ARG A 100 0.66 11.50 -14.97
C ARG A 100 2.06 10.88 -14.87
N ASN A 101 2.85 11.06 -15.91
CA ASN A 101 4.24 10.56 -15.98
C ASN A 101 4.37 9.04 -15.80
N TRP A 102 3.32 8.26 -16.12
CA TRP A 102 3.34 6.82 -15.93
C TRP A 102 4.45 6.13 -16.74
N LEU A 103 4.76 6.58 -17.95
CA LEU A 103 5.84 6.02 -18.77
C LEU A 103 7.23 6.28 -18.14
N SER A 104 7.51 7.51 -17.75
CA SER A 104 8.83 7.89 -17.22
C SER A 104 9.00 7.53 -15.74
N GLY A 105 7.89 7.39 -15.00
CA GLY A 105 7.89 7.08 -13.58
C GLY A 105 7.65 5.60 -13.28
N CYS A 106 6.56 5.01 -13.80
CA CYS A 106 6.21 3.61 -13.53
C CYS A 106 7.13 2.60 -14.22
N LEU A 107 7.56 2.87 -15.47
CA LEU A 107 8.35 1.88 -16.23
C LEU A 107 9.70 1.56 -15.56
N PRO A 108 10.48 2.53 -15.07
CA PRO A 108 11.69 2.23 -14.30
C PRO A 108 11.42 1.43 -13.02
N VAL A 109 10.31 1.74 -12.32
CA VAL A 109 9.89 1.03 -11.12
C VAL A 109 9.52 -0.42 -11.45
N ALA A 110 8.73 -0.64 -12.50
CA ALA A 110 8.36 -1.97 -12.95
C ALA A 110 9.58 -2.80 -13.36
N ILE A 111 10.53 -2.22 -14.10
CA ILE A 111 11.79 -2.89 -14.49
C ILE A 111 12.62 -3.25 -13.24
N ALA A 112 12.77 -2.34 -12.29
CA ALA A 112 13.50 -2.61 -11.06
C ALA A 112 12.84 -3.68 -10.19
N SER A 113 11.51 -3.83 -10.29
CA SER A 113 10.74 -4.84 -9.53
C SER A 113 10.75 -6.23 -10.19
N LEU A 114 11.21 -6.38 -11.44
CA LEU A 114 11.28 -7.68 -12.12
C LEU A 114 12.11 -8.71 -11.35
N LYS A 115 13.11 -8.28 -10.59
CA LYS A 115 13.93 -9.16 -9.74
C LYS A 115 13.12 -9.90 -8.66
N TYR A 116 11.94 -9.41 -8.30
CA TYR A 116 11.04 -10.02 -7.30
C TYR A 116 9.96 -10.90 -7.92
N VAL A 117 9.97 -11.08 -9.24
CA VAL A 117 9.04 -11.94 -9.96
C VAL A 117 9.63 -13.35 -10.05
N GLN A 118 9.04 -14.30 -9.36
CA GLN A 118 9.47 -15.69 -9.31
C GLN A 118 8.61 -16.62 -10.20
N GLY A 119 7.44 -16.16 -10.62
CA GLY A 119 6.56 -16.97 -11.46
C GLY A 119 5.42 -16.17 -12.10
N ILE A 120 4.71 -16.84 -13.00
CA ILE A 120 3.62 -16.21 -13.78
C ILE A 120 2.51 -15.63 -12.89
N ARG A 121 2.30 -16.17 -11.69
CA ARG A 121 1.29 -15.67 -10.75
C ARG A 121 1.67 -14.31 -10.16
N ASP A 122 2.97 -13.99 -10.10
CA ASP A 122 3.46 -12.72 -9.56
C ASP A 122 3.22 -11.55 -10.53
N ILE A 123 3.00 -11.85 -11.81
CA ILE A 123 2.61 -10.90 -12.86
C ILE A 123 1.19 -11.15 -13.38
N SER A 124 0.44 -12.03 -12.70
CA SER A 124 -0.95 -12.34 -13.07
C SER A 124 -1.90 -11.37 -12.37
N PHE A 125 -2.47 -10.47 -13.14
CA PHE A 125 -3.40 -9.46 -12.68
C PHE A 125 -4.82 -9.73 -13.19
N GLY A 126 -5.84 -9.50 -12.36
CA GLY A 126 -7.20 -9.34 -12.82
C GLY A 126 -7.36 -7.96 -13.50
N ILE A 127 -8.50 -7.75 -14.14
CA ILE A 127 -8.81 -6.44 -14.72
C ILE A 127 -9.47 -5.57 -13.66
N SER A 128 -8.68 -4.82 -12.90
CA SER A 128 -9.15 -3.89 -11.87
C SER A 128 -8.03 -2.94 -11.45
N GLY A 129 -8.39 -1.75 -11.02
CA GLY A 129 -7.44 -0.79 -10.47
C GLY A 129 -6.33 -0.35 -11.43
N ILE A 130 -6.59 -0.31 -12.74
CA ILE A 130 -5.60 0.05 -13.76
C ILE A 130 -5.70 1.55 -14.04
N PRO A 131 -4.66 2.35 -13.69
CA PRO A 131 -4.68 3.81 -13.84
C PRO A 131 -4.27 4.27 -15.24
N LEU A 132 -4.71 3.58 -16.28
CA LEU A 132 -4.45 3.94 -17.67
C LEU A 132 -5.71 4.53 -18.33
N PRO A 133 -5.57 5.50 -19.26
CA PRO A 133 -6.71 6.23 -19.83
C PRO A 133 -7.83 5.36 -20.42
N LEU A 134 -7.48 4.24 -21.07
CA LEU A 134 -8.44 3.33 -21.70
C LEU A 134 -9.04 2.29 -20.73
N LEU A 135 -8.42 2.04 -19.57
CA LEU A 135 -8.76 0.97 -18.65
C LEU A 135 -9.17 1.45 -17.25
N ASN A 136 -9.13 2.74 -17.00
CA ASN A 136 -9.38 3.36 -15.71
C ASN A 136 -10.80 3.20 -15.14
N GLY A 137 -11.74 2.71 -15.93
CA GLY A 137 -13.11 2.46 -15.50
C GLY A 137 -13.36 1.05 -14.95
N LEU A 138 -12.35 0.16 -14.97
CA LEU A 138 -12.48 -1.23 -14.55
C LEU A 138 -12.12 -1.42 -13.08
N CYS A 139 -12.98 -0.94 -12.16
CA CYS A 139 -12.79 -1.07 -10.72
C CYS A 139 -13.72 -2.15 -10.17
N ARG A 140 -13.15 -3.29 -9.75
CA ARG A 140 -13.89 -4.43 -9.22
C ARG A 140 -13.14 -5.06 -8.05
N ILE A 141 -13.90 -5.65 -7.14
CA ILE A 141 -13.39 -6.55 -6.09
C ILE A 141 -14.06 -7.91 -6.24
N GLY A 142 -13.32 -8.98 -6.01
CA GLY A 142 -13.79 -10.36 -6.14
C GLY A 142 -14.39 -10.95 -4.85
N PHE A 143 -14.90 -10.10 -3.92
CA PHE A 143 -15.43 -10.52 -2.62
C PHE A 143 -16.57 -9.61 -2.15
N SER A 144 -17.25 -10.00 -1.08
CA SER A 144 -18.40 -9.26 -0.54
C SER A 144 -17.99 -7.90 0.04
N ARG A 145 -18.67 -6.83 -0.36
CA ARG A 145 -18.50 -5.47 0.18
C ARG A 145 -18.82 -5.35 1.67
N GLN A 146 -19.58 -6.29 2.24
CA GLN A 146 -19.87 -6.31 3.68
C GLN A 146 -18.62 -6.48 4.55
N ARG A 147 -17.54 -7.02 3.97
CA ARG A 147 -16.23 -7.13 4.61
C ARG A 147 -15.39 -5.85 4.51
N VAL A 148 -15.83 -4.84 3.76
CA VAL A 148 -15.07 -3.62 3.49
C VAL A 148 -15.43 -2.52 4.49
N THR A 149 -14.40 -1.96 5.12
CA THR A 149 -14.46 -0.73 5.90
C THR A 149 -13.83 0.39 5.08
N PHE A 150 -14.57 1.47 4.87
CA PHE A 150 -14.08 2.64 4.16
C PHE A 150 -13.70 3.72 5.16
N ILE A 151 -12.46 4.23 5.07
CA ILE A 151 -11.89 5.25 5.96
C ILE A 151 -11.71 6.55 5.21
N GLY A 152 -11.85 7.67 5.89
CA GLY A 152 -11.63 9.01 5.34
C GLY A 152 -12.90 9.71 4.88
N GLY A 153 -12.72 10.94 4.37
CA GLY A 153 -13.80 11.73 3.77
C GLY A 153 -14.55 12.65 4.73
N ASP A 154 -14.16 12.73 5.99
CA ASP A 154 -14.75 13.62 7.01
C ASP A 154 -13.88 14.86 7.34
N GLY A 155 -12.87 15.11 6.53
CA GLY A 155 -11.95 16.24 6.69
C GLY A 155 -10.78 16.02 7.65
N ARG A 156 -10.79 14.93 8.40
CA ARG A 156 -9.61 14.49 9.17
C ARG A 156 -8.58 13.88 8.22
N TRP A 157 -7.36 13.76 8.65
CA TRP A 157 -6.29 13.14 7.87
C TRP A 157 -5.59 11.98 8.60
N ARG A 158 -6.00 11.71 9.87
CA ARG A 158 -5.52 10.59 10.70
C ARG A 158 -6.70 9.87 11.31
N TYR A 159 -6.66 8.53 11.32
CA TYR A 159 -7.74 7.68 11.77
C TYR A 159 -7.20 6.47 12.52
N GLY A 160 -7.60 6.28 13.78
CA GLY A 160 -7.46 5.00 14.44
C GLY A 160 -8.45 3.99 13.86
N PHE A 161 -8.06 2.73 13.77
CA PHE A 161 -8.92 1.67 13.25
C PHE A 161 -8.95 0.41 14.14
N GLY A 162 -8.46 0.53 15.37
CA GLY A 162 -8.54 -0.54 16.39
C GLY A 162 -7.47 -1.63 16.23
N PHE A 163 -6.31 -1.30 15.66
CA PHE A 163 -5.18 -2.21 15.56
C PHE A 163 -3.95 -1.66 16.29
N GLY A 164 -3.89 -1.89 17.60
CA GLY A 164 -2.84 -1.35 18.46
C GLY A 164 -2.67 0.16 18.32
N ASP A 165 -1.42 0.61 18.24
CA ASP A 165 -1.05 2.03 18.06
C ASP A 165 -0.95 2.46 16.58
N TRP A 166 -1.46 1.62 15.66
CA TRP A 166 -1.46 1.93 14.24
C TRP A 166 -2.59 2.88 13.87
N GLU A 167 -2.24 3.87 13.09
CA GLU A 167 -3.16 4.86 12.51
C GLU A 167 -3.09 4.82 10.99
N ILE A 168 -4.20 5.13 10.35
CA ILE A 168 -4.26 5.39 8.91
C ILE A 168 -4.08 6.89 8.71
N ILE A 169 -3.23 7.26 7.76
CA ILE A 169 -2.94 8.64 7.38
C ILE A 169 -3.32 8.83 5.93
N GLU A 170 -4.13 9.85 5.64
CA GLU A 170 -4.38 10.22 4.24
C GLU A 170 -3.14 10.84 3.62
N THR A 171 -2.65 10.20 2.54
CA THR A 171 -1.47 10.62 1.78
C THR A 171 -1.77 10.81 0.29
N PRO A 172 -2.79 11.64 -0.06
CA PRO A 172 -3.18 11.84 -1.45
C PRO A 172 -2.07 12.50 -2.27
N GLY A 173 -2.10 12.24 -3.57
CA GLY A 173 -1.19 12.86 -4.54
C GLY A 173 -0.64 11.87 -5.55
N HIS A 174 -0.15 10.70 -5.13
CA HIS A 174 0.10 9.59 -6.04
C HIS A 174 -1.24 9.13 -6.66
N THR A 175 -2.22 8.82 -5.82
CA THR A 175 -3.63 8.71 -6.20
C THR A 175 -4.51 9.58 -5.29
N GLU A 176 -5.80 9.74 -5.64
CA GLU A 176 -6.79 10.43 -4.80
C GLU A 176 -7.11 9.67 -3.52
N ASP A 177 -6.97 8.34 -3.56
CA ASP A 177 -7.32 7.39 -2.51
C ASP A 177 -6.11 6.87 -1.74
N SER A 178 -4.92 7.48 -1.92
CA SER A 178 -3.71 7.06 -1.21
C SER A 178 -3.81 7.28 0.29
N ILE A 179 -3.51 6.23 1.04
CA ILE A 179 -3.34 6.22 2.49
C ILE A 179 -2.01 5.55 2.86
N SER A 180 -1.50 5.89 4.03
CA SER A 180 -0.35 5.24 4.65
C SER A 180 -0.73 4.73 6.02
N PHE A 181 0.03 3.77 6.55
CA PHE A 181 -0.16 3.22 7.89
C PHE A 181 1.02 3.62 8.76
N TYR A 182 0.75 4.22 9.90
CA TYR A 182 1.76 4.76 10.79
C TYR A 182 1.58 4.27 12.22
N ASN A 183 2.68 3.87 12.84
CA ASN A 183 2.74 3.57 14.26
C ASN A 183 3.68 4.56 14.95
N SER A 184 3.12 5.42 15.80
CA SER A 184 3.90 6.45 16.48
C SER A 184 4.81 5.90 17.58
N GLY A 185 4.49 4.73 18.13
CA GLY A 185 5.29 4.09 19.18
C GLY A 185 6.59 3.50 18.65
N SER A 186 6.54 2.82 17.48
CA SER A 186 7.72 2.23 16.84
C SER A 186 8.39 3.16 15.82
N GLY A 187 7.69 4.19 15.35
CA GLY A 187 8.15 5.05 14.25
C GLY A 187 8.11 4.35 12.89
N ASP A 188 7.23 3.35 12.72
CA ASP A 188 7.05 2.63 11.46
C ASP A 188 6.01 3.32 10.57
N LEU A 189 6.35 3.54 9.29
CA LEU A 189 5.46 4.11 8.27
C LEU A 189 5.43 3.21 7.05
N VAL A 190 4.30 2.53 6.81
CA VAL A 190 4.05 1.86 5.53
C VAL A 190 3.45 2.87 4.59
N SER A 191 4.24 3.34 3.63
CA SER A 191 3.91 4.55 2.84
C SER A 191 3.16 4.26 1.55
N GLY A 192 3.05 2.99 1.12
CA GLY A 192 2.62 2.70 -0.25
C GLY A 192 3.49 3.46 -1.26
N ASP A 193 2.88 3.92 -2.33
CA ASP A 193 3.57 4.65 -3.39
C ASP A 193 3.72 6.16 -3.16
N PHE A 194 3.41 6.62 -1.95
CA PHE A 194 3.70 8.00 -1.55
C PHE A 194 5.22 8.26 -1.52
N ILE A 195 6.01 7.30 -0.99
CA ILE A 195 7.47 7.32 -0.97
C ILE A 195 7.97 6.02 -1.58
N LEU A 196 8.98 6.09 -2.44
CA LEU A 196 9.63 4.96 -3.12
C LEU A 196 11.04 4.74 -2.58
N GLY A 197 11.48 3.46 -2.53
CA GLY A 197 12.74 3.03 -1.94
C GLY A 197 13.88 2.74 -2.93
N TYR A 198 13.88 3.33 -4.13
CA TYR A 198 14.85 3.01 -5.18
C TYR A 198 16.14 3.84 -5.21
N GLU A 199 16.38 4.63 -4.19
CA GLU A 199 17.60 5.44 -4.17
C GLU A 199 18.80 4.61 -3.66
N SER A 200 19.90 4.68 -4.41
CA SER A 200 21.11 3.88 -4.17
C SER A 200 21.82 4.15 -2.82
N CYS A 201 21.43 5.21 -2.12
CA CYS A 201 22.01 5.60 -0.83
C CYS A 201 21.11 5.27 0.38
N GLY A 202 20.10 4.42 0.21
CA GLY A 202 19.14 4.10 1.28
C GLY A 202 18.20 5.25 1.65
N LYS A 203 18.14 6.30 0.80
CA LYS A 203 17.21 7.42 0.94
C LYS A 203 16.02 7.19 0.01
N GLY A 204 14.82 7.45 0.52
CA GLY A 204 13.61 7.38 -0.30
C GLY A 204 13.43 8.59 -1.20
N LYS A 205 12.47 8.49 -2.10
CA LYS A 205 12.05 9.57 -2.97
C LYS A 205 10.55 9.63 -3.06
N VAL A 206 9.98 10.83 -3.09
CA VAL A 206 8.56 11.03 -3.39
C VAL A 206 8.26 10.51 -4.79
N ALA A 207 7.12 9.83 -4.96
CA ALA A 207 6.74 9.18 -6.22
C ALA A 207 6.83 10.12 -7.43
N ARG A 208 7.43 9.62 -8.53
CA ARG A 208 7.56 10.39 -9.79
C ARG A 208 6.35 10.29 -10.70
N PHE A 209 5.44 9.39 -10.40
CA PHE A 209 4.18 9.18 -11.10
C PHE A 209 3.05 9.45 -10.13
N TYR A 210 2.09 10.26 -10.53
CA TYR A 210 1.12 10.85 -9.62
C TYR A 210 -0.16 11.25 -10.35
N TRP A 211 -1.22 11.31 -9.59
CA TRP A 211 -2.47 11.96 -9.99
C TRP A 211 -2.30 13.49 -10.02
N ASP A 212 -1.81 14.08 -8.92
CA ASP A 212 -1.64 15.52 -8.76
C ASP A 212 -0.33 15.83 -8.02
N ARG A 213 0.58 16.54 -8.70
CA ARG A 213 1.89 16.91 -8.16
C ARG A 213 1.82 17.86 -6.97
N GLU A 214 0.93 18.86 -7.05
CA GLU A 214 0.83 19.88 -6.00
C GLU A 214 0.24 19.28 -4.72
N VAL A 215 -0.81 18.43 -4.87
CA VAL A 215 -1.37 17.68 -3.74
C VAL A 215 -0.30 16.79 -3.13
N LEU A 216 0.45 16.04 -3.95
CA LEU A 216 1.52 15.15 -3.49
C LEU A 216 2.58 15.90 -2.69
N MET A 217 3.02 17.07 -3.17
CA MET A 217 4.04 17.86 -2.50
C MET A 217 3.51 18.52 -1.22
N ARG A 218 2.26 19.01 -1.20
CA ARG A 218 1.63 19.50 0.05
C ARG A 218 1.52 18.39 1.09
N THR A 219 1.11 17.19 0.67
CA THR A 219 1.08 16.00 1.52
C THR A 219 2.46 15.68 2.08
N PHE A 220 3.49 15.69 1.24
CA PHE A 220 4.86 15.42 1.67
C PHE A 220 5.36 16.43 2.72
N VAL A 221 5.13 17.72 2.50
CA VAL A 221 5.51 18.76 3.45
C VAL A 221 4.80 18.56 4.81
N ARG A 222 3.49 18.27 4.79
CA ARG A 222 2.72 17.99 6.00
C ARG A 222 3.28 16.78 6.75
N ILE A 223 3.43 15.64 6.08
CA ILE A 223 3.93 14.40 6.69
C ILE A 223 5.33 14.61 7.29
N ARG A 224 6.22 15.25 6.55
CA ARG A 224 7.59 15.54 7.00
C ARG A 224 7.63 16.41 8.26
N ASN A 225 6.68 17.34 8.42
CA ASN A 225 6.62 18.25 9.55
C ASN A 225 5.92 17.66 10.78
N GLU A 226 4.92 16.78 10.58
CA GLU A 226 4.03 16.33 11.64
C GLU A 226 4.27 14.88 12.09
N ILE A 227 5.06 14.10 11.31
CA ILE A 227 5.37 12.69 11.57
C ILE A 227 6.86 12.49 11.79
N LYS A 228 7.20 11.58 12.69
CA LYS A 228 8.57 11.08 12.87
C LYS A 228 8.56 9.59 12.54
N ALA A 229 9.12 9.22 11.39
CA ALA A 229 9.22 7.83 10.97
C ALA A 229 10.70 7.40 10.95
N ALA A 230 11.07 6.51 11.86
CA ALA A 230 12.40 5.89 11.87
C ALA A 230 12.56 4.88 10.73
N ASN A 231 11.46 4.20 10.39
CA ASN A 231 11.41 3.20 9.34
C ASN A 231 10.30 3.55 8.35
N ILE A 232 10.63 3.57 7.06
CA ILE A 232 9.64 3.75 5.99
C ILE A 232 9.64 2.49 5.13
N TYR A 233 8.47 1.91 4.95
CA TYR A 233 8.20 0.70 4.18
C TYR A 233 7.41 1.09 2.91
N PRO A 234 8.09 1.26 1.76
CA PRO A 234 7.48 1.75 0.54
C PRO A 234 6.73 0.67 -0.23
N GLY A 235 5.79 1.08 -1.09
CA GLY A 235 5.11 0.16 -2.01
C GLY A 235 6.07 -0.45 -3.04
N HIS A 236 7.14 0.25 -3.40
CA HIS A 236 8.19 -0.25 -4.29
C HIS A 236 9.58 0.09 -3.78
N GLY A 237 10.51 -0.85 -4.01
CA GLY A 237 11.91 -0.71 -3.60
C GLY A 237 12.19 -1.16 -2.19
N ASP A 238 13.32 -0.75 -1.64
CA ASP A 238 13.80 -1.22 -0.34
C ASP A 238 13.30 -0.33 0.79
N ALA A 239 13.19 -0.89 1.99
CA ALA A 239 12.85 -0.13 3.18
C ALA A 239 13.94 0.91 3.49
N ILE A 240 13.52 2.03 4.09
CA ILE A 240 14.37 3.16 4.41
C ILE A 240 14.44 3.25 5.93
N HIS A 241 15.63 3.19 6.47
CA HIS A 241 15.87 3.22 7.90
C HIS A 241 16.76 4.42 8.26
N SER A 242 16.37 5.18 9.28
CA SER A 242 17.20 6.23 9.84
C SER A 242 16.84 6.43 11.31
N PRO A 243 17.80 6.35 12.23
CA PRO A 243 17.53 6.53 13.66
C PRO A 243 16.76 7.83 13.91
N GLY A 244 15.63 7.70 14.59
CA GLY A 244 14.77 8.80 14.99
C GLY A 244 13.84 9.34 13.90
N ASN A 245 14.31 9.63 12.69
CA ASN A 245 13.44 10.10 11.60
C ASN A 245 14.09 9.99 10.22
N ALA A 246 13.54 9.21 9.32
CA ALA A 246 13.99 9.03 7.95
C ALA A 246 13.42 10.09 6.96
N LEU A 247 12.29 10.72 7.30
CA LEU A 247 11.58 11.65 6.41
C LEU A 247 12.41 12.85 5.93
N PRO A 248 13.30 13.47 6.74
CA PRO A 248 14.18 14.54 6.26
C PRO A 248 15.13 14.13 5.14
N GLY A 249 15.49 12.83 5.07
CA GLY A 249 16.35 12.26 4.03
C GLY A 249 15.63 11.94 2.73
N VAL A 250 14.29 11.89 2.74
CA VAL A 250 13.49 11.61 1.53
C VAL A 250 13.61 12.77 0.54
N GLN A 251 13.98 12.43 -0.69
CA GLN A 251 14.13 13.42 -1.76
C GLN A 251 12.75 13.85 -2.27
N PRO A 252 12.45 15.17 -2.31
CA PRO A 252 11.24 15.68 -2.93
C PRO A 252 11.30 15.51 -4.45
N LEU A 253 10.14 15.70 -5.11
CA LEU A 253 10.12 15.83 -6.56
C LEU A 253 10.86 17.11 -6.98
N THR A 254 11.90 16.93 -7.77
CA THR A 254 12.55 18.05 -8.47
C THR A 254 11.64 18.58 -9.58
N LEU A 255 11.77 19.87 -9.87
CA LEU A 255 11.08 20.55 -10.98
C LEU A 255 11.47 19.92 -12.32
#